data_478d0321f7020e48f23dac8936a86bbd
#
_entry.id   478d0321f7020e48f23dac8936a86bbd
#
_cell.length_a   1.000
_cell.length_b   1.000
_cell.length_c   1.000
_cell.angle_alpha   90.00
_cell.angle_beta   90.00
_cell.angle_gamma   90.00
#
_symmetry.space_group_name_H-M   'P 1'
#
loop_
_entity.id
_entity.type
_entity.pdbx_description
1 polymer ?
#
loop_
_entity_poly.entity_id
_entity_poly.type
_entity_poly.pdbx_seq_one_letter_code
_entity_poly.pdbx_strand_id
1 'polypeptide(L)'
;MFKELDRLGYEAYLDKYPFHRELGIDLKAYIKEKGGLNKKSLKNKSESVDVNNKVPYPVELDDLIRLHFLVTTRKVTTILEFGVGKSTKVFDHALNVNKNKYESYVTNNLRRSNKFECHSVDTSRKWIKTTRKQFQTDNVRYHYTKCHVSTFNGRICTMYKKLPNICPDFIYLDAPDQYSPRGNVRGISTRHADRLPMAGDLLAIEHFLLPGTLIAVDGRTANARFLRANFQRSWRYHYFKNFDQHFFELDESPLGVWNNRQMKFTSAEDK
;
A
#
# COMPACT_ATOMS: atom_id res chain seq x y z
N MET A 1 7.43 15.19 -5.95
CA MET A 1 7.23 13.95 -5.17
C MET A 1 8.22 12.84 -5.52
N PHE A 2 8.19 12.15 -6.67
CA PHE A 2 9.11 11.01 -6.94
C PHE A 2 10.60 11.40 -6.97
N LYS A 3 10.96 12.59 -7.47
CA LYS A 3 12.34 13.12 -7.38
C LYS A 3 12.76 13.41 -5.95
N GLU A 4 11.84 13.80 -5.09
CA GLU A 4 12.08 14.05 -3.66
C GLU A 4 12.23 12.72 -2.92
N LEU A 5 11.45 11.70 -3.28
CA LEU A 5 11.57 10.36 -2.75
C LEU A 5 12.98 9.78 -2.98
N ASP A 6 13.55 9.97 -4.17
CA ASP A 6 14.92 9.56 -4.50
C ASP A 6 16.00 10.26 -3.66
N ARG A 7 15.72 11.48 -3.19
CA ARG A 7 16.65 12.32 -2.43
C ARG A 7 16.31 12.37 -0.94
N LEU A 8 15.39 11.56 -0.48
CA LEU A 8 14.92 11.56 0.89
C LEU A 8 16.03 11.19 1.86
N GLY A 9 16.36 12.09 2.78
CA GLY A 9 17.27 11.83 3.91
C GLY A 9 16.52 11.04 4.99
N TYR A 10 16.70 9.72 5.04
CA TYR A 10 15.90 8.83 5.88
C TYR A 10 16.07 9.07 7.37
N GLU A 11 17.29 9.36 7.84
CA GLU A 11 17.54 9.66 9.24
C GLU A 11 16.84 10.96 9.66
N ALA A 12 17.05 12.04 8.89
CA ALA A 12 16.40 13.33 9.14
C ALA A 12 14.86 13.23 9.06
N TYR A 13 14.37 12.33 8.19
CA TYR A 13 12.92 12.07 8.11
C TYR A 13 12.38 11.38 9.35
N LEU A 14 13.12 10.39 9.89
CA LEU A 14 12.75 9.69 11.13
C LEU A 14 12.91 10.58 12.37
N ASP A 15 13.80 11.55 12.35
CA ASP A 15 13.89 12.56 13.43
C ASP A 15 12.61 13.42 13.46
N LYS A 16 12.10 13.78 12.30
CA LYS A 16 10.84 14.54 12.17
C LYS A 16 9.60 13.70 12.46
N TYR A 17 9.59 12.44 12.03
CA TYR A 17 8.47 11.51 12.15
C TYR A 17 8.94 10.17 12.76
N PRO A 18 9.02 10.06 14.09
CA PRO A 18 9.66 8.93 14.77
C PRO A 18 8.76 7.69 14.89
N PHE A 19 7.96 7.37 13.87
CA PHE A 19 7.02 6.24 13.87
C PHE A 19 7.72 4.86 14.06
N HIS A 20 9.02 4.76 13.77
CA HIS A 20 9.80 3.54 14.02
C HIS A 20 9.79 3.14 15.51
N ARG A 21 9.67 4.11 16.43
CA ARG A 21 9.54 3.85 17.88
C ARG A 21 8.23 3.15 18.20
N GLU A 22 7.14 3.53 17.54
CA GLU A 22 5.82 2.88 17.70
C GLU A 22 5.80 1.45 17.14
N LEU A 23 6.72 1.12 16.24
CA LEU A 23 6.95 -0.22 15.73
C LEU A 23 7.88 -1.07 16.62
N GLY A 24 8.42 -0.48 17.70
CA GLY A 24 9.41 -1.13 18.56
C GLY A 24 10.75 -1.36 17.88
N ILE A 25 11.13 -0.52 16.89
CA ILE A 25 12.40 -0.64 16.16
C ILE A 25 13.45 0.23 16.84
N ASP A 26 14.51 -0.41 17.33
CA ASP A 26 15.75 0.29 17.73
C ASP A 26 16.51 0.68 16.46
N LEU A 27 16.52 1.98 16.15
CA LEU A 27 17.15 2.51 14.95
C LEU A 27 18.66 2.25 14.90
N LYS A 28 19.35 2.36 16.05
CA LYS A 28 20.81 2.13 16.12
C LYS A 28 21.15 0.66 15.84
N ALA A 29 20.39 -0.25 16.45
CA ALA A 29 20.55 -1.70 16.22
C ALA A 29 20.22 -2.04 14.76
N TYR A 30 19.14 -1.49 14.21
CA TYR A 30 18.75 -1.68 12.80
C TYR A 30 19.84 -1.21 11.83
N ILE A 31 20.36 0.02 12.01
CA ILE A 31 21.43 0.57 11.17
C ILE A 31 22.70 -0.28 11.25
N LYS A 32 23.06 -0.75 12.45
CA LYS A 32 24.23 -1.63 12.64
C LYS A 32 24.08 -2.95 11.91
N GLU A 33 22.87 -3.58 12.00
CA GLU A 33 22.59 -4.87 11.35
C GLU A 33 22.55 -4.75 9.82
N LYS A 34 21.86 -3.73 9.30
CA LYS A 34 21.67 -3.53 7.85
C LYS A 34 22.79 -2.73 7.20
N GLY A 35 23.67 -2.12 7.99
CA GLY A 35 24.79 -1.31 7.54
C GLY A 35 24.38 0.07 7.00
N GLY A 36 23.24 0.60 7.42
CA GLY A 36 22.70 1.93 7.08
C GLY A 36 21.28 1.89 6.55
N LEU A 37 20.68 3.06 6.37
CA LEU A 37 19.40 3.28 5.68
C LEU A 37 19.66 3.64 4.21
N ASN A 38 18.61 3.59 3.40
CA ASN A 38 18.63 3.90 1.96
C ASN A 38 19.56 2.99 1.15
N LYS A 39 19.66 1.74 1.54
CA LYS A 39 20.39 0.73 0.76
C LYS A 39 19.45 0.01 -0.17
N LYS A 40 20.02 -0.49 -1.30
CA LYS A 40 19.28 -1.33 -2.23
C LYS A 40 18.59 -2.45 -1.47
N SER A 41 17.30 -2.65 -1.73
CA SER A 41 16.54 -3.73 -1.13
C SER A 41 17.28 -5.06 -1.34
N LEU A 42 17.50 -5.79 -0.25
CA LEU A 42 18.09 -7.12 -0.27
C LEU A 42 17.04 -8.20 -0.63
N LYS A 43 15.89 -7.82 -1.17
CA LYS A 43 14.77 -8.71 -1.52
C LYS A 43 15.17 -9.90 -2.43
N ASN A 44 16.34 -9.86 -3.04
CA ASN A 44 16.87 -10.95 -3.86
C ASN A 44 17.53 -12.10 -3.05
N LYS A 45 17.49 -12.08 -1.73
CA LYS A 45 18.08 -13.11 -0.88
C LYS A 45 17.08 -13.96 -0.12
N SER A 46 15.90 -14.19 -0.65
CA SER A 46 15.04 -15.24 -0.11
C SER A 46 15.49 -16.60 -0.61
N GLU A 47 16.58 -17.08 -0.08
CA GLU A 47 16.80 -18.51 0.02
C GLU A 47 15.77 -19.06 1.00
N SER A 48 14.91 -19.95 0.56
CA SER A 48 13.84 -20.62 1.29
C SER A 48 12.66 -19.74 1.76
N VAL A 49 11.68 -19.60 0.90
CA VAL A 49 10.32 -19.27 1.36
C VAL A 49 9.83 -20.46 2.17
N ASP A 50 9.77 -20.32 3.50
CA ASP A 50 9.03 -21.28 4.33
C ASP A 50 7.56 -21.26 3.91
N VAL A 51 7.16 -22.26 3.16
CA VAL A 51 5.80 -22.43 2.59
C VAL A 51 4.71 -22.37 3.68
N ASN A 52 5.07 -22.60 4.92
CA ASN A 52 4.17 -22.57 6.07
C ASN A 52 4.07 -21.20 6.77
N ASN A 53 4.82 -20.23 6.34
CA ASN A 53 4.94 -18.83 6.75
C ASN A 53 4.26 -18.47 8.09
N LYS A 54 4.83 -18.98 9.19
CA LYS A 54 4.34 -18.69 10.55
C LYS A 54 5.03 -17.47 11.17
N VAL A 55 6.11 -16.99 10.55
CA VAL A 55 6.94 -15.90 11.02
C VAL A 55 6.77 -14.67 10.09
N PRO A 56 6.56 -13.47 10.65
CA PRO A 56 6.52 -12.25 9.84
C PRO A 56 7.85 -12.03 9.12
N TYR A 57 7.79 -11.52 7.89
CA TYR A 57 9.00 -11.07 7.20
C TYR A 57 9.76 -10.03 8.03
N PRO A 58 11.11 -10.01 7.94
CA PRO A 58 11.90 -8.94 8.54
C PRO A 58 11.40 -7.57 8.11
N VAL A 59 11.50 -6.59 9.02
CA VAL A 59 11.09 -5.22 8.70
C VAL A 59 12.08 -4.63 7.72
N GLU A 60 11.57 -4.08 6.63
CA GLU A 60 12.31 -3.18 5.77
C GLU A 60 11.90 -1.73 6.11
N LEU A 61 12.63 -1.11 7.03
CA LEU A 61 12.30 0.23 7.53
C LEU A 61 12.33 1.27 6.41
N ASP A 62 13.21 1.09 5.44
CA ASP A 62 13.34 1.96 4.27
C ASP A 62 12.04 2.01 3.46
N ASP A 63 11.37 0.87 3.27
CA ASP A 63 10.08 0.81 2.57
C ASP A 63 9.00 1.53 3.36
N LEU A 64 8.98 1.33 4.68
CA LEU A 64 8.03 1.99 5.57
C LEU A 64 8.21 3.52 5.60
N ILE A 65 9.47 4.01 5.55
CA ILE A 65 9.78 5.44 5.44
C ILE A 65 9.23 6.01 4.14
N ARG A 66 9.42 5.32 3.02
CA ARG A 66 8.90 5.76 1.72
C ARG A 66 7.38 5.78 1.68
N LEU A 67 6.71 4.77 2.25
CA LEU A 67 5.25 4.74 2.34
C LEU A 67 4.71 5.89 3.20
N HIS A 68 5.34 6.14 4.36
CA HIS A 68 4.97 7.26 5.22
C HIS A 68 5.15 8.60 4.51
N PHE A 69 6.29 8.79 3.84
CA PHE A 69 6.58 9.98 3.05
C PHE A 69 5.52 10.22 1.96
N LEU A 70 5.17 9.20 1.20
CA LEU A 70 4.16 9.30 0.14
C LEU A 70 2.79 9.72 0.69
N VAL A 71 2.37 9.09 1.79
CA VAL A 71 1.07 9.41 2.42
C VAL A 71 1.04 10.83 2.95
N THR A 72 2.09 11.28 3.64
CA THR A 72 2.14 12.64 4.21
C THR A 72 2.29 13.71 3.16
N THR A 73 3.20 13.52 2.19
CA THR A 73 3.46 14.51 1.12
C THR A 73 2.26 14.68 0.19
N ARG A 74 1.56 13.59 -0.12
CA ARG A 74 0.33 13.64 -0.93
C ARG A 74 -0.91 14.05 -0.14
N LYS A 75 -0.78 14.30 1.16
CA LYS A 75 -1.93 14.67 2.02
C LYS A 75 -3.07 13.66 1.91
N VAL A 76 -2.71 12.37 1.85
CA VAL A 76 -3.66 11.27 1.66
C VAL A 76 -4.73 11.30 2.75
N THR A 77 -5.98 11.05 2.35
CA THR A 77 -7.13 11.05 3.27
C THR A 77 -7.76 9.66 3.43
N THR A 78 -7.68 8.81 2.41
CA THR A 78 -8.30 7.47 2.46
C THR A 78 -7.36 6.44 1.84
N ILE A 79 -6.99 5.44 2.63
CA ILE A 79 -6.10 4.36 2.18
C ILE A 79 -6.88 3.06 2.04
N LEU A 80 -6.64 2.33 0.94
CA LEU A 80 -6.96 0.92 0.80
C LEU A 80 -5.66 0.11 0.85
N GLU A 81 -5.49 -0.69 1.90
CA GLU A 81 -4.33 -1.56 2.07
C GLU A 81 -4.74 -3.02 1.84
N PHE A 82 -4.01 -3.70 0.97
CA PHE A 82 -4.06 -5.15 0.81
C PHE A 82 -2.87 -5.78 1.55
N GLY A 83 -3.18 -6.48 2.64
CA GLY A 83 -2.22 -7.03 3.59
C GLY A 83 -2.20 -6.22 4.90
N VAL A 84 -2.22 -6.92 6.03
CA VAL A 84 -2.20 -6.33 7.36
C VAL A 84 -0.84 -6.58 8.00
N GLY A 85 -0.19 -5.53 8.47
CA GLY A 85 1.13 -5.67 9.08
C GLY A 85 1.67 -4.38 9.70
N LYS A 86 2.97 -4.20 9.63
CA LYS A 86 3.65 -3.00 10.13
C LYS A 86 3.34 -1.76 9.29
N SER A 87 3.13 -1.91 7.99
CA SER A 87 2.64 -0.85 7.09
C SER A 87 1.33 -0.25 7.60
N THR A 88 0.42 -1.08 8.12
CA THR A 88 -0.86 -0.63 8.71
C THR A 88 -0.64 0.40 9.82
N LYS A 89 0.34 0.17 10.72
CA LYS A 89 0.67 1.12 11.79
C LYS A 89 1.32 2.39 11.25
N VAL A 90 2.15 2.26 10.23
CA VAL A 90 2.77 3.41 9.55
C VAL A 90 1.72 4.28 8.87
N PHE A 91 0.72 3.67 8.23
CA PHE A 91 -0.40 4.40 7.64
C PHE A 91 -1.26 5.09 8.69
N ASP A 92 -1.52 4.44 9.83
CA ASP A 92 -2.21 5.08 10.95
C ASP A 92 -1.48 6.35 11.43
N HIS A 93 -0.16 6.24 11.64
CA HIS A 93 0.68 7.39 12.03
C HIS A 93 0.65 8.51 10.97
N ALA A 94 0.84 8.17 9.70
CA ALA A 94 0.84 9.15 8.61
C ALA A 94 -0.52 9.84 8.44
N LEU A 95 -1.62 9.10 8.60
CA LEU A 95 -2.97 9.66 8.58
C LEU A 95 -3.24 10.56 9.78
N ASN A 96 -2.71 10.25 10.97
CA ASN A 96 -2.77 11.13 12.13
C ASN A 96 -2.04 12.46 11.88
N VAL A 97 -0.85 12.41 11.26
CA VAL A 97 -0.11 13.62 10.83
C VAL A 97 -0.97 14.46 9.88
N ASN A 98 -1.56 13.84 8.87
CA ASN A 98 -2.41 14.54 7.90
C ASN A 98 -3.69 15.07 8.53
N LYS A 99 -4.33 14.31 9.40
CA LYS A 99 -5.53 14.71 10.13
C LYS A 99 -5.26 15.96 10.97
N ASN A 100 -4.22 15.92 11.80
CA ASN A 100 -3.88 17.06 12.67
C ASN A 100 -3.63 18.36 11.87
N LYS A 101 -3.08 18.22 10.64
CA LYS A 101 -2.75 19.38 9.82
C LYS A 101 -3.90 19.86 8.94
N TYR A 102 -4.73 18.94 8.44
CA TYR A 102 -5.65 19.25 7.34
C TYR A 102 -7.13 18.94 7.62
N GLU A 103 -7.52 18.46 8.81
CA GLU A 103 -8.90 18.04 9.10
C GLU A 103 -9.94 19.14 8.82
N SER A 104 -9.67 20.35 9.25
CA SER A 104 -10.55 21.50 9.00
C SER A 104 -10.72 21.76 7.50
N TYR A 105 -9.60 21.79 6.76
CA TYR A 105 -9.66 22.01 5.32
C TYR A 105 -10.42 20.90 4.59
N VAL A 106 -10.10 19.65 4.88
CA VAL A 106 -10.73 18.49 4.25
C VAL A 106 -12.22 18.43 4.53
N THR A 107 -12.62 18.78 5.76
CA THR A 107 -14.04 18.77 6.16
C THR A 107 -14.84 19.84 5.45
N ASN A 108 -14.29 21.04 5.29
CA ASN A 108 -15.01 22.18 4.76
C ASN A 108 -14.93 22.29 3.22
N ASN A 109 -13.89 21.72 2.57
CA ASN A 109 -13.61 21.99 1.16
C ASN A 109 -13.63 20.74 0.28
N LEU A 110 -13.53 19.53 0.85
CA LEU A 110 -13.48 18.29 0.08
C LEU A 110 -14.70 17.40 0.38
N ARG A 111 -15.15 16.66 -0.65
CA ARG A 111 -16.19 15.66 -0.49
C ARG A 111 -15.53 14.30 -0.23
N ARG A 112 -15.25 14.00 1.06
CA ARG A 112 -14.63 12.74 1.50
C ARG A 112 -15.49 12.07 2.56
N SER A 113 -15.95 10.83 2.31
CA SER A 113 -16.75 10.05 3.28
C SER A 113 -15.87 9.37 4.34
N ASN A 114 -14.68 8.90 3.94
CA ASN A 114 -13.73 8.19 4.79
C ASN A 114 -12.49 9.04 5.04
N LYS A 115 -12.68 10.13 5.83
CA LYS A 115 -11.61 11.08 6.09
C LYS A 115 -10.59 10.50 7.05
N PHE A 116 -9.33 10.47 6.61
CA PHE A 116 -8.20 9.98 7.39
C PHE A 116 -8.39 8.54 7.90
N GLU A 117 -8.93 7.66 7.05
CA GLU A 117 -9.13 6.26 7.36
C GLU A 117 -8.25 5.36 6.48
N CYS A 118 -7.66 4.32 7.09
CA CYS A 118 -7.02 3.21 6.41
C CYS A 118 -7.92 1.97 6.50
N HIS A 119 -8.31 1.43 5.37
CA HIS A 119 -9.07 0.19 5.27
C HIS A 119 -8.14 -0.94 4.86
N SER A 120 -7.73 -1.75 5.85
CA SER A 120 -6.78 -2.85 5.65
C SER A 120 -7.52 -4.17 5.46
N VAL A 121 -7.30 -4.80 4.30
CA VAL A 121 -7.96 -6.04 3.88
C VAL A 121 -6.98 -7.21 3.98
N ASP A 122 -7.36 -8.29 4.65
CA ASP A 122 -6.52 -9.48 4.79
C ASP A 122 -7.31 -10.79 4.74
N THR A 123 -6.65 -11.86 4.29
CA THR A 123 -7.17 -13.24 4.27
C THR A 123 -6.96 -13.98 5.59
N SER A 124 -6.16 -13.43 6.51
CA SER A 124 -5.76 -14.05 7.77
C SER A 124 -6.38 -13.36 8.98
N ARG A 125 -7.36 -14.01 9.61
CA ARG A 125 -7.88 -13.56 10.91
C ARG A 125 -6.80 -13.50 12.00
N LYS A 126 -5.81 -14.40 11.92
CA LYS A 126 -4.69 -14.45 12.87
C LYS A 126 -3.87 -13.17 12.77
N TRP A 127 -3.46 -12.76 11.56
CA TRP A 127 -2.67 -11.55 11.34
C TRP A 127 -3.43 -10.30 11.77
N ILE A 128 -4.70 -10.16 11.39
CA ILE A 128 -5.55 -9.06 11.86
C ILE A 128 -5.57 -8.99 13.39
N LYS A 129 -5.79 -10.13 14.06
CA LYS A 129 -5.81 -10.18 15.53
C LYS A 129 -4.46 -9.83 16.16
N THR A 130 -3.37 -10.33 15.58
CA THR A 130 -2.00 -10.05 16.02
C THR A 130 -1.67 -8.57 15.88
N THR A 131 -1.92 -7.98 14.73
CA THR A 131 -1.66 -6.57 14.46
C THR A 131 -2.49 -5.66 15.39
N ARG A 132 -3.79 -5.95 15.56
CA ARG A 132 -4.64 -5.22 16.51
C ARG A 132 -4.17 -5.29 17.96
N LYS A 133 -3.59 -6.43 18.37
CA LYS A 133 -3.04 -6.61 19.72
C LYS A 133 -1.70 -5.87 19.88
N GLN A 134 -0.90 -5.87 18.83
CA GLN A 134 0.44 -5.28 18.84
C GLN A 134 0.41 -3.75 18.72
N PHE A 135 -0.48 -3.22 17.90
CA PHE A 135 -0.56 -1.81 17.61
C PHE A 135 -1.93 -1.24 17.94
N GLN A 136 -1.94 -0.20 18.77
CA GLN A 136 -3.11 0.66 18.89
C GLN A 136 -3.21 1.54 17.65
N THR A 137 -4.38 1.53 17.00
CA THR A 137 -4.64 2.27 15.76
C THR A 137 -6.03 2.92 15.87
N ASP A 138 -6.11 4.22 15.62
CA ASP A 138 -7.35 4.99 15.73
C ASP A 138 -8.08 5.08 14.38
N ASN A 139 -7.30 5.16 13.29
CA ASN A 139 -7.84 5.41 11.95
C ASN A 139 -7.94 4.15 11.09
N VAL A 140 -7.68 2.96 11.64
CA VAL A 140 -7.66 1.71 10.86
C VAL A 140 -8.97 0.94 10.99
N ARG A 141 -9.52 0.53 9.86
CA ARG A 141 -10.66 -0.39 9.73
C ARG A 141 -10.16 -1.70 9.12
N TYR A 142 -10.16 -2.76 9.92
CA TYR A 142 -9.69 -4.08 9.49
C TYR A 142 -10.81 -4.90 8.87
N HIS A 143 -10.56 -5.47 7.68
CA HIS A 143 -11.50 -6.26 6.91
C HIS A 143 -10.96 -7.67 6.67
N TYR A 144 -11.55 -8.66 7.34
CA TYR A 144 -11.29 -10.05 7.00
C TYR A 144 -12.14 -10.46 5.79
N THR A 145 -11.51 -10.99 4.75
CA THR A 145 -12.20 -11.54 3.59
C THR A 145 -11.39 -12.64 2.94
N LYS A 146 -12.07 -13.63 2.35
CA LYS A 146 -11.39 -14.70 1.61
C LYS A 146 -10.95 -14.18 0.25
N CYS A 147 -9.81 -14.66 -0.25
CA CYS A 147 -9.37 -14.46 -1.61
C CYS A 147 -9.50 -15.75 -2.41
N HIS A 148 -9.87 -15.66 -3.68
CA HIS A 148 -10.06 -16.80 -4.57
C HIS A 148 -9.31 -16.60 -5.87
N VAL A 149 -8.87 -17.70 -6.48
CA VAL A 149 -8.45 -17.72 -7.88
C VAL A 149 -9.70 -17.58 -8.75
N SER A 150 -9.70 -16.63 -9.67
CA SER A 150 -10.84 -16.24 -10.49
C SER A 150 -10.34 -15.82 -11.88
N THR A 151 -11.22 -15.26 -12.68
CA THR A 151 -10.89 -14.64 -13.96
C THR A 151 -11.39 -13.22 -14.04
N PHE A 152 -10.63 -12.36 -14.68
CA PHE A 152 -11.05 -11.02 -15.08
C PHE A 152 -10.67 -10.81 -16.55
N ASN A 153 -11.64 -10.48 -17.40
CA ASN A 153 -11.47 -10.34 -18.86
C ASN A 153 -10.69 -11.51 -19.49
N GLY A 154 -11.05 -12.77 -19.11
CA GLY A 154 -10.44 -14.00 -19.61
C GLY A 154 -9.04 -14.32 -19.06
N ARG A 155 -8.49 -13.50 -18.17
CA ARG A 155 -7.19 -13.71 -17.53
C ARG A 155 -7.37 -14.27 -16.12
N ILE A 156 -6.58 -15.30 -15.77
CA ILE A 156 -6.57 -15.86 -14.41
C ILE A 156 -5.93 -14.85 -13.46
N CYS A 157 -6.62 -14.56 -12.38
CA CYS A 157 -6.19 -13.61 -11.35
C CYS A 157 -6.66 -14.06 -9.96
N THR A 158 -6.36 -13.26 -8.94
CA THR A 158 -6.89 -13.41 -7.58
C THR A 158 -7.83 -12.28 -7.26
N MET A 159 -8.95 -12.58 -6.62
CA MET A 159 -9.96 -11.61 -6.23
C MET A 159 -10.45 -11.88 -4.80
N TYR A 160 -10.55 -10.83 -4.03
CA TYR A 160 -11.17 -10.87 -2.71
C TYR A 160 -12.70 -10.99 -2.83
N LYS A 161 -13.32 -11.81 -1.98
CA LYS A 161 -14.77 -12.00 -1.99
C LYS A 161 -15.54 -10.71 -1.69
N LYS A 162 -14.95 -9.83 -0.89
CA LYS A 162 -15.56 -8.55 -0.48
C LYS A 162 -14.47 -7.52 -0.23
N LEU A 163 -14.65 -6.32 -0.76
CA LEU A 163 -13.85 -5.13 -0.47
C LEU A 163 -14.71 -4.11 0.29
N PRO A 164 -14.08 -3.21 1.07
CA PRO A 164 -14.78 -2.06 1.63
C PRO A 164 -15.27 -1.14 0.51
N ASN A 165 -16.49 -0.62 0.66
CA ASN A 165 -17.05 0.35 -0.28
C ASN A 165 -16.54 1.76 0.04
N ILE A 166 -15.35 2.07 -0.43
CA ILE A 166 -14.65 3.33 -0.23
C ILE A 166 -14.09 3.86 -1.54
N CYS A 167 -13.74 5.15 -1.55
CA CYS A 167 -13.02 5.77 -2.67
C CYS A 167 -11.61 6.18 -2.19
N PRO A 168 -10.60 5.29 -2.30
CA PRO A 168 -9.25 5.58 -1.81
C PRO A 168 -8.55 6.59 -2.73
N ASP A 169 -7.69 7.43 -2.15
CA ASP A 169 -6.73 8.26 -2.87
C ASP A 169 -5.30 7.69 -2.83
N PHE A 170 -5.09 6.67 -1.96
CA PHE A 170 -3.89 5.86 -1.94
C PHE A 170 -4.23 4.38 -1.78
N ILE A 171 -3.59 3.52 -2.57
CA ILE A 171 -3.75 2.06 -2.49
C ILE A 171 -2.37 1.43 -2.31
N TYR A 172 -2.25 0.55 -1.32
CA TYR A 172 -1.05 -0.24 -1.10
C TYR A 172 -1.32 -1.72 -1.35
N LEU A 173 -0.55 -2.34 -2.24
CA LEU A 173 -0.73 -3.72 -2.66
C LEU A 173 0.44 -4.59 -2.23
N ASP A 174 0.28 -5.29 -1.10
CA ASP A 174 1.23 -6.27 -0.56
C ASP A 174 0.58 -7.61 -0.17
N ALA A 175 -0.60 -7.90 -0.67
CA ALA A 175 -1.33 -9.16 -0.45
C ALA A 175 -2.13 -9.58 -1.70
N PRO A 176 -2.68 -10.80 -1.71
CA PRO A 176 -2.58 -11.86 -0.71
C PRO A 176 -1.24 -12.59 -0.76
N ASP A 177 -0.94 -13.38 0.30
CA ASP A 177 0.12 -14.37 0.23
C ASP A 177 -0.13 -15.38 -0.89
N GLN A 178 0.95 -15.90 -1.47
CA GLN A 178 0.92 -16.86 -2.58
C GLN A 178 -0.01 -18.05 -2.34
N TYR A 179 -0.05 -18.58 -1.13
CA TYR A 179 -0.83 -19.78 -0.78
C TYR A 179 -2.20 -19.49 -0.16
N SER A 180 -2.55 -18.21 0.07
CA SER A 180 -3.83 -17.80 0.65
C SER A 180 -5.03 -17.91 -0.29
N PRO A 181 -4.93 -17.63 -1.62
CA PRO A 181 -6.07 -17.73 -2.51
C PRO A 181 -6.58 -19.17 -2.63
N ARG A 182 -7.89 -19.33 -2.66
CA ARG A 182 -8.57 -20.63 -2.72
C ARG A 182 -9.05 -20.94 -4.12
N GLY A 183 -9.18 -22.23 -4.40
CA GLY A 183 -9.69 -22.71 -5.68
C GLY A 183 -8.66 -22.65 -6.81
N ASN A 184 -9.15 -22.91 -8.00
CA ASN A 184 -8.37 -22.88 -9.24
C ASN A 184 -9.28 -22.54 -10.42
N VAL A 185 -8.67 -22.15 -11.53
CA VAL A 185 -9.32 -22.02 -12.83
C VAL A 185 -8.62 -22.98 -13.80
N ARG A 186 -9.33 -23.99 -14.30
CA ARG A 186 -8.80 -25.01 -15.21
C ARG A 186 -7.55 -25.71 -14.65
N GLY A 187 -7.52 -25.98 -13.34
CA GLY A 187 -6.37 -26.57 -12.65
C GLY A 187 -5.27 -25.59 -12.27
N ILE A 188 -5.32 -24.35 -12.73
CA ILE A 188 -4.33 -23.31 -12.43
C ILE A 188 -4.68 -22.60 -11.12
N SER A 189 -3.71 -22.56 -10.18
CA SER A 189 -3.84 -21.85 -8.90
C SER A 189 -2.52 -21.15 -8.55
N THR A 190 -2.55 -20.32 -7.51
CA THR A 190 -1.32 -19.70 -6.96
C THR A 190 -0.54 -20.65 -6.05
N ARG A 191 -1.07 -21.82 -5.74
CA ARG A 191 -0.41 -22.85 -4.91
C ARG A 191 0.65 -23.60 -5.72
N HIS A 192 1.68 -22.89 -6.13
CA HIS A 192 2.79 -23.36 -6.92
C HIS A 192 4.00 -22.46 -6.63
N ALA A 193 5.18 -23.05 -6.47
CA ALA A 193 6.39 -22.32 -6.07
C ALA A 193 6.71 -21.11 -6.98
N ASP A 194 6.47 -21.26 -8.27
CA ASP A 194 6.83 -20.26 -9.29
C ASP A 194 5.68 -19.30 -9.67
N ARG A 195 4.58 -19.27 -8.91
CA ARG A 195 3.42 -18.44 -9.23
C ARG A 195 3.13 -17.45 -8.13
N LEU A 196 2.94 -16.20 -8.51
CA LEU A 196 2.52 -15.12 -7.62
C LEU A 196 1.04 -14.77 -7.85
N PRO A 197 0.33 -14.25 -6.83
CA PRO A 197 -1.01 -13.71 -6.99
C PRO A 197 -1.02 -12.52 -7.95
N MET A 198 -2.08 -12.42 -8.78
CA MET A 198 -2.34 -11.31 -9.70
C MET A 198 -3.60 -10.61 -9.26
N ALA A 199 -3.50 -9.38 -8.78
CA ALA A 199 -4.61 -8.62 -8.17
C ALA A 199 -5.65 -8.17 -9.21
N GLY A 200 -6.64 -9.00 -9.47
CA GLY A 200 -7.78 -8.67 -10.32
C GLY A 200 -8.70 -7.61 -9.72
N ASP A 201 -8.72 -7.47 -8.40
CA ASP A 201 -9.53 -6.48 -7.69
C ASP A 201 -9.30 -5.06 -8.19
N LEU A 202 -8.03 -4.66 -8.38
CA LEU A 202 -7.68 -3.32 -8.85
C LEU A 202 -8.15 -3.06 -10.27
N LEU A 203 -8.14 -4.08 -11.13
CA LEU A 203 -8.69 -3.99 -12.48
C LEU A 203 -10.22 -3.88 -12.44
N ALA A 204 -10.87 -4.63 -11.55
CA ALA A 204 -12.32 -4.63 -11.42
C ALA A 204 -12.88 -3.29 -10.91
N ILE A 205 -12.14 -2.60 -10.03
CA ILE A 205 -12.57 -1.30 -9.47
C ILE A 205 -11.95 -0.10 -10.21
N GLU A 206 -11.15 -0.31 -11.23
CA GLU A 206 -10.37 0.74 -11.91
C GLU A 206 -11.22 1.97 -12.28
N HIS A 207 -12.40 1.75 -12.84
CA HIS A 207 -13.28 2.83 -13.28
C HIS A 207 -14.00 3.58 -12.15
N PHE A 208 -13.95 3.07 -10.91
CA PHE A 208 -14.45 3.77 -9.72
C PHE A 208 -13.35 4.61 -9.02
N LEU A 209 -12.09 4.45 -9.43
CA LEU A 209 -10.99 5.25 -8.89
C LEU A 209 -11.00 6.67 -9.49
N LEU A 210 -10.68 7.65 -8.67
CA LEU A 210 -10.65 9.05 -9.11
C LEU A 210 -9.27 9.43 -9.65
N PRO A 211 -9.19 10.31 -10.68
CA PRO A 211 -7.95 10.94 -11.07
C PRO A 211 -7.18 11.50 -9.87
N GLY A 212 -5.87 11.30 -9.86
CA GLY A 212 -4.99 11.60 -8.73
C GLY A 212 -4.80 10.43 -7.74
N THR A 213 -5.53 9.30 -7.87
CA THR A 213 -5.26 8.11 -7.07
C THR A 213 -3.87 7.55 -7.35
N LEU A 214 -3.14 7.20 -6.29
CA LEU A 214 -1.83 6.55 -6.36
C LEU A 214 -1.93 5.10 -5.84
N ILE A 215 -1.42 4.15 -6.64
CA ILE A 215 -1.23 2.75 -6.23
C ILE A 215 0.26 2.51 -6.02
N ALA A 216 0.63 1.98 -4.86
CA ALA A 216 1.98 1.49 -4.56
C ALA A 216 1.94 -0.05 -4.50
N VAL A 217 2.81 -0.70 -5.26
CA VAL A 217 2.99 -2.16 -5.26
C VAL A 217 4.41 -2.46 -4.79
N ASP A 218 4.54 -3.20 -3.71
CA ASP A 218 5.81 -3.46 -3.08
C ASP A 218 6.30 -4.89 -3.30
N GLY A 219 7.52 -5.05 -3.85
CA GLY A 219 8.18 -6.33 -4.04
C GLY A 219 7.43 -7.36 -4.90
N ARG A 220 6.43 -6.95 -5.66
CA ARG A 220 5.54 -7.83 -6.43
C ARG A 220 5.59 -7.51 -7.92
N THR A 221 6.80 -7.53 -8.50
CA THR A 221 7.05 -7.16 -9.90
C THR A 221 6.13 -7.88 -10.90
N ALA A 222 5.85 -9.19 -10.70
CA ALA A 222 4.94 -9.93 -11.58
C ALA A 222 3.51 -9.36 -11.51
N ASN A 223 3.03 -9.02 -10.31
CA ASN A 223 1.73 -8.39 -10.11
C ASN A 223 1.67 -6.98 -10.71
N ALA A 224 2.72 -6.17 -10.53
CA ALA A 224 2.81 -4.85 -11.16
C ALA A 224 2.80 -4.94 -12.69
N ARG A 225 3.50 -5.91 -13.29
CA ARG A 225 3.46 -6.16 -14.74
C ARG A 225 2.08 -6.59 -15.22
N PHE A 226 1.39 -7.43 -14.44
CA PHE A 226 0.01 -7.84 -14.72
C PHE A 226 -0.93 -6.63 -14.73
N LEU A 227 -0.88 -5.78 -13.72
CA LEU A 227 -1.67 -4.55 -13.66
C LEU A 227 -1.37 -3.64 -14.83
N ARG A 228 -0.08 -3.35 -15.09
CA ARG A 228 0.34 -2.50 -16.20
C ARG A 228 -0.15 -2.97 -17.57
N ALA A 229 -0.19 -4.29 -17.79
CA ALA A 229 -0.65 -4.88 -19.05
C ALA A 229 -2.17 -4.94 -19.19
N ASN A 230 -2.94 -4.66 -18.13
CA ASN A 230 -4.38 -4.83 -18.11
C ASN A 230 -5.17 -3.57 -17.73
N PHE A 231 -4.56 -2.57 -17.14
CA PHE A 231 -5.19 -1.27 -16.91
C PHE A 231 -5.60 -0.63 -18.23
N GLN A 232 -6.78 -0.04 -18.25
CA GLN A 232 -7.40 0.59 -19.43
C GLN A 232 -7.36 2.12 -19.39
N ARG A 233 -7.23 2.71 -18.19
CA ARG A 233 -7.19 4.16 -17.99
C ARG A 233 -5.76 4.70 -18.08
N SER A 234 -5.60 6.01 -18.03
CA SER A 234 -4.30 6.70 -18.19
C SER A 234 -3.46 6.64 -16.91
N TRP A 235 -2.84 5.50 -16.65
CA TRP A 235 -1.94 5.32 -15.53
C TRP A 235 -0.52 5.69 -15.88
N ARG A 236 0.04 6.69 -15.17
CA ARG A 236 1.48 6.98 -15.21
C ARG A 236 2.20 5.96 -14.34
N TYR A 237 3.10 5.17 -14.96
CA TYR A 237 3.82 4.12 -14.28
C TYR A 237 5.24 4.54 -13.95
N HIS A 238 5.67 4.30 -12.69
CA HIS A 238 7.03 4.49 -12.22
C HIS A 238 7.54 3.21 -11.57
N TYR A 239 8.79 2.83 -11.86
CA TYR A 239 9.45 1.70 -11.25
C TYR A 239 10.78 2.12 -10.63
N PHE A 240 10.84 2.03 -9.31
CA PHE A 240 12.05 2.27 -8.54
C PHE A 240 12.78 0.95 -8.34
N LYS A 241 13.62 0.59 -9.33
CA LYS A 241 14.33 -0.69 -9.41
C LYS A 241 15.19 -0.99 -8.17
N ASN A 242 15.83 0.04 -7.61
CA ASN A 242 16.70 -0.12 -6.44
C ASN A 242 15.94 -0.55 -5.18
N PHE A 243 14.65 -0.26 -5.12
CA PHE A 243 13.77 -0.53 -3.97
C PHE A 243 12.69 -1.57 -4.28
N ASP A 244 12.66 -2.09 -5.51
CA ASP A 244 11.63 -3.02 -6.01
C ASP A 244 10.20 -2.52 -5.74
N GLN A 245 9.97 -1.21 -5.88
CA GLN A 245 8.68 -0.57 -5.71
C GLN A 245 8.13 -0.05 -7.02
N HIS A 246 6.85 -0.31 -7.26
CA HIS A 246 6.14 0.11 -8.45
C HIS A 246 4.99 1.05 -8.08
N PHE A 247 4.83 2.12 -8.84
CA PHE A 247 3.80 3.11 -8.62
C PHE A 247 2.98 3.33 -9.87
N PHE A 248 1.66 3.43 -9.69
CA PHE A 248 0.71 3.81 -10.74
C PHE A 248 -0.07 5.03 -10.25
N GLU A 249 0.04 6.14 -10.94
CA GLU A 249 -0.72 7.35 -10.68
C GLU A 249 -1.76 7.55 -11.77
N LEU A 250 -3.03 7.68 -11.40
CA LEU A 250 -4.11 7.91 -12.36
C LEU A 250 -4.05 9.35 -12.85
N ASP A 251 -3.45 9.54 -14.03
CA ASP A 251 -3.13 10.82 -14.65
C ASP A 251 -4.16 11.20 -15.70
N GLU A 252 -5.31 11.65 -15.24
CA GLU A 252 -6.42 12.09 -16.08
C GLU A 252 -6.96 13.44 -15.62
N SER A 253 -7.71 14.09 -16.51
CA SER A 253 -8.45 15.30 -16.15
C SER A 253 -9.44 15.06 -15.02
N PRO A 254 -9.65 16.03 -14.11
CA PRO A 254 -10.55 15.88 -12.99
C PRO A 254 -11.99 15.53 -13.40
N LEU A 255 -12.63 14.62 -12.65
CA LEU A 255 -14.05 14.30 -12.77
C LEU A 255 -14.92 15.33 -12.02
N GLY A 256 -15.03 16.53 -12.57
CA GLY A 256 -15.83 17.61 -12.01
C GLY A 256 -15.19 18.32 -10.81
N VAL A 257 -15.97 19.21 -10.18
CA VAL A 257 -15.48 20.21 -9.20
C VAL A 257 -14.85 19.56 -7.97
N TRP A 258 -15.45 18.52 -7.41
CA TRP A 258 -14.97 17.91 -6.18
C TRP A 258 -13.64 17.17 -6.34
N ASN A 259 -13.50 16.42 -7.45
CA ASN A 259 -12.23 15.77 -7.75
C ASN A 259 -11.14 16.79 -8.08
N ASN A 260 -11.48 17.88 -8.81
CA ASN A 260 -10.53 18.95 -9.08
C ASN A 260 -10.01 19.62 -7.78
N ARG A 261 -10.88 19.87 -6.81
CA ARG A 261 -10.48 20.39 -5.49
C ARG A 261 -9.55 19.42 -4.76
N GLN A 262 -9.85 18.12 -4.82
CA GLN A 262 -9.00 17.09 -4.22
C GLN A 262 -7.63 17.03 -4.88
N MET A 263 -7.57 17.01 -6.22
CA MET A 263 -6.29 16.99 -6.96
C MET A 263 -5.45 18.23 -6.66
N LYS A 264 -6.06 19.42 -6.60
CA LYS A 264 -5.37 20.65 -6.19
C LYS A 264 -4.86 20.57 -4.76
N PHE A 265 -5.63 20.02 -3.84
CA PHE A 265 -5.22 19.83 -2.45
C PHE A 265 -4.01 18.90 -2.33
N THR A 266 -4.03 17.76 -3.03
CA THR A 266 -2.94 16.77 -2.98
C THR A 266 -1.66 17.23 -3.67
N SER A 267 -1.76 18.13 -4.68
CA SER A 267 -0.62 18.64 -5.43
C SER A 267 -0.07 19.98 -4.94
N ALA A 268 -0.80 20.69 -4.06
CA ALA A 268 -0.33 21.95 -3.52
C ALA A 268 0.89 21.74 -2.61
N GLU A 269 1.95 22.50 -2.84
CA GLU A 269 3.05 22.60 -1.88
C GLU A 269 2.56 23.22 -0.57
N ASP A 270 3.08 22.74 0.56
CA ASP A 270 2.83 23.35 1.84
C ASP A 270 3.57 24.71 1.88
N LYS A 271 2.81 25.80 1.94
CA LYS A 271 3.36 27.15 2.11
C LYS A 271 3.81 27.35 3.55
#